data_f9bd620f99d485573ffb522949a9e4b8
#
_entry.id   f9bd620f99d485573ffb522949a9e4b8
#
_cell.length_a   1.000
_cell.length_b   1.000
_cell.length_c   1.000
_cell.angle_alpha   90.00
_cell.angle_beta   90.00
_cell.angle_gamma   90.00
#
_symmetry.space_group_name_H-M   'P 1'
#
loop_
_entity.id
_entity.type
_entity.pdbx_description
1 polymer ?
#
loop_
_entity_poly.entity_id
_entity_poly.type
_entity_poly.pdbx_seq_one_letter_code
_entity_poly.pdbx_strand_id
1 'polypeptide(L)'
;MRKLYPLLLCLALTLTACGKAPDPIGESGTSEADPSPAIAGIANPWSEHDTPEAAEKAVGFTLSAPAEIDGYSAPVYRTLSGKLLEILYPAENGEVRIRKQAATDEVGNDISGDYNDYGEYAAIAAAGENASVTISGNGGMASKAIWTVDGYAYSITAEPAVDVTAMADLTAQIN
;
A
#
# COMPACT_ATOMS: atom_id res chain seq x y z
N MET A 1 33.16 7.95 -43.52
CA MET A 1 33.22 9.43 -43.56
C MET A 1 32.88 9.88 -42.15
N ARG A 2 33.85 10.09 -41.25
CA ARG A 2 34.54 11.33 -40.94
C ARG A 2 33.56 12.48 -40.72
N LYS A 3 33.43 12.92 -39.48
CA LYS A 3 33.98 14.16 -38.86
C LYS A 3 33.10 14.44 -37.62
N LEU A 4 33.53 14.89 -36.59
CA LEU A 4 34.58 15.62 -35.88
C LEU A 4 33.93 16.32 -34.69
N TYR A 5 34.56 16.22 -33.55
CA TYR A 5 34.36 17.07 -32.37
C TYR A 5 34.73 18.54 -32.70
N PRO A 6 34.27 19.50 -31.91
CA PRO A 6 35.12 20.11 -30.91
C PRO A 6 34.37 20.42 -29.61
N LEU A 7 35.00 20.27 -28.48
CA LEU A 7 36.02 21.03 -27.78
C LEU A 7 35.48 22.20 -26.92
N LEU A 8 35.55 21.97 -25.64
CA LEU A 8 36.01 22.87 -24.57
C LEU A 8 35.43 24.28 -24.39
N LEU A 9 34.92 24.59 -23.20
CA LEU A 9 35.39 25.77 -22.46
C LEU A 9 35.12 25.66 -20.96
N CYS A 10 36.22 25.54 -20.21
CA CYS A 10 36.31 25.77 -18.77
C CYS A 10 36.10 27.26 -18.46
N LEU A 11 35.31 27.59 -17.44
CA LEU A 11 35.41 28.89 -16.80
C LEU A 11 35.43 28.70 -15.28
N ALA A 12 36.64 28.77 -14.74
CA ALA A 12 36.92 28.87 -13.32
C ALA A 12 36.69 30.33 -12.88
N LEU A 13 35.84 30.55 -11.89
CA LEU A 13 35.77 31.82 -11.18
C LEU A 13 36.15 31.61 -9.73
N THR A 14 37.37 31.97 -9.44
CA THR A 14 37.91 32.18 -8.08
C THR A 14 37.41 33.53 -7.55
N LEU A 15 36.74 33.53 -6.42
CA LEU A 15 36.51 34.74 -5.63
C LEU A 15 37.14 34.55 -4.27
N THR A 16 38.30 35.14 -4.15
CA THR A 16 38.97 35.46 -2.90
C THR A 16 38.27 36.63 -2.23
N ALA A 17 37.83 36.46 -1.00
CA ALA A 17 37.52 37.59 -0.12
C ALA A 17 38.25 37.42 1.19
N CYS A 18 39.23 38.28 1.35
CA CYS A 18 39.92 38.58 2.59
C CYS A 18 38.99 39.21 3.60
N GLY A 19 39.21 38.94 4.87
CA GLY A 19 39.04 40.01 5.80
C GLY A 19 38.59 39.70 7.20
N LYS A 20 39.56 39.70 8.09
CA LYS A 20 39.55 40.30 9.42
C LYS A 20 39.12 39.46 10.62
N ALA A 21 40.12 38.99 11.34
CA ALA A 21 39.98 38.79 12.79
C ALA A 21 39.90 40.09 13.53
N PRO A 22 39.12 40.18 14.58
CA PRO A 22 39.65 40.57 15.87
C PRO A 22 39.10 39.80 17.07
N ASP A 23 39.97 39.59 17.98
CA ASP A 23 40.03 39.55 19.45
C ASP A 23 38.88 38.94 20.30
N PRO A 24 39.32 38.30 21.39
CA PRO A 24 38.49 37.48 22.25
C PRO A 24 38.03 38.28 23.46
N ILE A 25 36.76 38.27 23.78
CA ILE A 25 36.30 38.53 25.16
C ILE A 25 35.08 37.65 25.42
N GLY A 26 35.17 36.92 26.52
CA GLY A 26 34.28 35.97 27.10
C GLY A 26 32.82 36.39 27.25
N GLU A 27 32.04 35.38 27.23
CA GLU A 27 31.15 35.09 28.34
C GLU A 27 30.43 33.78 28.05
N SER A 28 30.48 32.95 29.07
CA SER A 28 29.74 31.71 29.19
C SER A 28 28.25 32.01 29.05
N GLY A 29 27.73 31.73 27.86
CA GLY A 29 26.30 31.63 27.61
C GLY A 29 26.00 30.20 27.26
N THR A 30 25.54 29.42 28.25
CA THR A 30 24.90 28.14 28.07
C THR A 30 23.66 28.39 27.20
N SER A 31 23.80 28.19 25.89
CA SER A 31 22.64 28.11 25.01
C SER A 31 21.96 26.77 25.35
N GLU A 32 20.97 26.84 26.23
CA GLU A 32 19.97 25.78 26.29
C GLU A 32 19.40 25.64 24.88
N ALA A 33 19.76 24.54 24.24
CA ALA A 33 19.09 24.15 23.03
C ALA A 33 17.62 23.92 23.39
N ASP A 34 16.79 24.84 22.93
CA ASP A 34 15.33 24.70 22.95
C ASP A 34 15.01 23.30 22.35
N PRO A 35 14.37 22.38 23.09
CA PRO A 35 14.06 21.08 22.57
C PRO A 35 13.11 21.28 21.38
N SER A 36 13.65 21.05 20.20
CA SER A 36 12.84 20.99 18.97
C SER A 36 11.62 20.12 19.27
N PRO A 37 10.40 20.57 19.03
CA PRO A 37 9.22 19.79 19.35
C PRO A 37 9.35 18.45 18.63
N ALA A 38 9.34 17.36 19.39
CA ALA A 38 9.31 16.03 18.83
C ALA A 38 8.10 15.97 17.90
N ILE A 39 8.36 15.76 16.60
CA ILE A 39 7.28 15.53 15.64
C ILE A 39 6.62 14.25 16.12
N ALA A 40 5.43 14.38 16.70
CA ALA A 40 4.62 13.24 17.06
C ALA A 40 4.33 12.48 15.76
N GLY A 41 5.00 11.34 15.57
CA GLY A 41 4.74 10.49 14.43
C GLY A 41 3.25 10.12 14.42
N ILE A 42 2.61 10.15 13.26
CA ILE A 42 1.25 9.64 13.11
C ILE A 42 1.30 8.17 13.52
N ALA A 43 0.55 7.80 14.56
CA ALA A 43 0.49 6.42 15.01
C ALA A 43 0.01 5.53 13.85
N ASN A 44 0.67 4.37 13.68
CA ASN A 44 0.23 3.37 12.70
C ASN A 44 -1.21 2.96 13.04
N PRO A 45 -2.19 3.18 12.15
CA PRO A 45 -3.59 2.86 12.44
C PRO A 45 -3.91 1.36 12.35
N TRP A 46 -2.97 0.56 11.86
CA TRP A 46 -3.11 -0.89 11.73
C TRP A 46 -2.73 -1.61 13.03
N SER A 47 -3.50 -2.63 13.37
CA SER A 47 -3.18 -3.59 14.43
C SER A 47 -2.90 -4.95 13.79
N GLU A 48 -1.72 -5.52 14.06
CA GLU A 48 -1.33 -6.85 13.60
C GLU A 48 -1.77 -7.92 14.60
N HIS A 49 -2.06 -9.12 14.10
CA HIS A 49 -2.51 -10.27 14.86
C HIS A 49 -1.73 -11.52 14.45
N ASP A 50 -1.42 -12.37 15.43
CA ASP A 50 -0.64 -13.60 15.23
C ASP A 50 -1.43 -14.68 14.48
N THR A 51 -2.76 -14.62 14.53
CA THR A 51 -3.63 -15.63 13.90
C THR A 51 -4.86 -14.99 13.26
N PRO A 52 -5.47 -15.65 12.24
CA PRO A 52 -6.70 -15.16 11.63
C PRO A 52 -7.82 -15.03 12.65
N GLU A 53 -7.98 -15.97 13.59
CA GLU A 53 -9.05 -15.95 14.58
C GLU A 53 -8.92 -14.73 15.53
N ALA A 54 -7.70 -14.30 15.83
CA ALA A 54 -7.47 -13.09 16.63
C ALA A 54 -7.89 -11.83 15.88
N ALA A 55 -7.61 -11.75 14.56
CA ALA A 55 -8.05 -10.66 13.71
C ALA A 55 -9.57 -10.64 13.54
N GLU A 56 -10.18 -11.79 13.27
CA GLU A 56 -11.64 -11.97 13.15
C GLU A 56 -12.37 -11.56 14.41
N LYS A 57 -11.86 -11.95 15.56
CA LYS A 57 -12.41 -11.55 16.86
C LYS A 57 -12.36 -10.03 17.07
N ALA A 58 -11.32 -9.37 16.55
CA ALA A 58 -11.17 -7.91 16.69
C ALA A 58 -12.20 -7.13 15.86
N VAL A 59 -12.65 -7.68 14.72
CA VAL A 59 -13.64 -7.04 13.83
C VAL A 59 -15.06 -7.59 13.99
N GLY A 60 -15.22 -8.79 14.57
CA GLY A 60 -16.53 -9.42 14.81
C GLY A 60 -17.10 -10.18 13.63
N PHE A 61 -16.32 -10.48 12.61
CA PHE A 61 -16.70 -11.31 11.44
C PHE A 61 -15.51 -12.13 10.95
N THR A 62 -15.78 -13.14 10.14
CA THR A 62 -14.76 -14.04 9.55
C THR A 62 -14.37 -13.62 8.14
N LEU A 63 -13.17 -13.96 7.72
CA LEU A 63 -12.68 -13.84 6.35
C LEU A 63 -11.92 -15.12 5.99
N SER A 64 -12.53 -15.95 5.15
CA SER A 64 -11.86 -17.12 4.62
C SER A 64 -11.06 -16.75 3.38
N ALA A 65 -9.78 -17.16 3.35
CA ALA A 65 -8.86 -16.94 2.25
C ALA A 65 -7.88 -18.11 2.16
N PRO A 66 -7.17 -18.32 1.04
CA PRO A 66 -6.17 -19.36 0.92
C PRO A 66 -5.12 -19.28 2.03
N ALA A 67 -4.71 -20.43 2.59
CA ALA A 67 -3.62 -20.47 3.56
C ALA A 67 -2.28 -20.05 2.95
N GLU A 68 -2.09 -20.30 1.64
CA GLU A 68 -0.89 -20.01 0.87
C GLU A 68 -1.28 -19.55 -0.54
N ILE A 69 -0.50 -18.63 -1.09
CA ILE A 69 -0.55 -18.23 -2.50
C ILE A 69 0.83 -18.46 -3.09
N ASP A 70 0.90 -19.17 -4.22
CA ASP A 70 2.17 -19.49 -4.88
C ASP A 70 2.98 -18.22 -5.21
N GLY A 71 4.25 -18.20 -4.80
CA GLY A 71 5.14 -17.06 -5.00
C GLY A 71 5.07 -15.98 -3.93
N TYR A 72 4.21 -16.15 -2.91
CA TYR A 72 4.08 -15.23 -1.79
C TYR A 72 4.50 -15.87 -0.48
N SER A 73 4.91 -15.05 0.48
CA SER A 73 5.24 -15.47 1.84
C SER A 73 3.98 -15.77 2.66
N ALA A 74 4.17 -16.31 3.86
CA ALA A 74 3.08 -16.53 4.80
C ALA A 74 2.26 -15.26 5.05
N PRO A 75 0.93 -15.37 5.19
CA PRO A 75 0.05 -14.22 5.34
C PRO A 75 0.28 -13.48 6.67
N VAL A 76 0.08 -12.17 6.63
CA VAL A 76 0.01 -11.29 7.80
C VAL A 76 -1.43 -10.85 7.99
N TYR A 77 -1.95 -11.01 9.20
CA TYR A 77 -3.33 -10.65 9.55
C TYR A 77 -3.34 -9.32 10.27
N ARG A 78 -4.12 -8.35 9.77
CA ARG A 78 -4.21 -7.05 10.42
C ARG A 78 -5.59 -6.44 10.32
N THR A 79 -5.89 -5.55 11.25
CA THR A 79 -7.17 -4.84 11.29
C THR A 79 -6.96 -3.33 11.33
N LEU A 80 -7.92 -2.60 10.75
CA LEU A 80 -7.93 -1.14 10.76
C LEU A 80 -9.17 -0.67 11.53
N SER A 81 -8.93 0.06 12.63
CA SER A 81 -10.00 0.68 13.45
C SER A 81 -11.08 -0.30 13.93
N GLY A 82 -10.77 -1.61 14.03
CA GLY A 82 -11.73 -2.64 14.43
C GLY A 82 -12.91 -2.83 13.46
N LYS A 83 -12.78 -2.37 12.21
CA LYS A 83 -13.85 -2.41 11.20
C LYS A 83 -13.47 -3.13 9.92
N LEU A 84 -12.21 -3.01 9.50
CA LEU A 84 -11.68 -3.65 8.31
C LEU A 84 -10.68 -4.74 8.72
N LEU A 85 -10.82 -5.92 8.13
CA LEU A 85 -9.87 -7.02 8.24
C LEU A 85 -9.12 -7.12 6.92
N GLU A 86 -7.79 -7.25 7.01
CA GLU A 86 -6.92 -7.46 5.88
C GLU A 86 -6.04 -8.67 6.10
N ILE A 87 -5.93 -9.49 5.05
CA ILE A 87 -4.92 -10.56 4.93
C ILE A 87 -3.95 -10.12 3.85
N LEU A 88 -2.70 -9.94 4.23
CA LEU A 88 -1.62 -9.50 3.36
C LEU A 88 -0.68 -10.67 3.09
N TYR A 89 -0.43 -10.97 1.82
CA TYR A 89 0.56 -11.95 1.36
C TYR A 89 1.73 -11.20 0.74
N PRO A 90 2.86 -11.05 1.47
CA PRO A 90 4.03 -10.34 0.95
C PRO A 90 4.79 -11.20 -0.07
N ALA A 91 5.45 -10.54 -1.04
CA ALA A 91 6.42 -11.14 -1.94
C ALA A 91 7.68 -10.26 -2.01
N GLU A 92 8.74 -10.75 -2.67
CA GLU A 92 9.99 -9.97 -2.83
C GLU A 92 9.74 -8.64 -3.54
N ASN A 93 8.86 -8.62 -4.54
CA ASN A 93 8.60 -7.44 -5.37
C ASN A 93 7.11 -7.07 -5.37
N GLY A 94 6.45 -7.13 -4.22
CA GLY A 94 5.07 -6.72 -4.12
C GLY A 94 4.26 -7.50 -3.11
N GLU A 95 2.95 -7.54 -3.31
CA GLU A 95 2.03 -8.16 -2.35
C GLU A 95 0.65 -8.45 -2.96
N VAL A 96 -0.08 -9.37 -2.36
CA VAL A 96 -1.53 -9.51 -2.54
C VAL A 96 -2.20 -9.11 -1.23
N ARG A 97 -3.23 -8.26 -1.30
CA ARG A 97 -4.06 -7.88 -0.15
C ARG A 97 -5.49 -8.32 -0.38
N ILE A 98 -6.06 -8.96 0.61
CA ILE A 98 -7.47 -9.35 0.63
C ILE A 98 -8.12 -8.63 1.80
N ARG A 99 -9.21 -7.91 1.53
CA ARG A 99 -9.90 -7.10 2.54
C ARG A 99 -11.37 -7.44 2.62
N LYS A 100 -11.93 -7.33 3.83
CA LYS A 100 -13.36 -7.43 4.12
C LYS A 100 -13.76 -6.39 5.14
N GLN A 101 -14.92 -5.77 4.93
CA GLN A 101 -15.53 -4.82 5.84
C GLN A 101 -17.06 -4.87 5.70
N ALA A 102 -17.80 -4.56 6.75
CA ALA A 102 -19.24 -4.37 6.62
C ALA A 102 -19.54 -3.26 5.60
N ALA A 103 -20.40 -3.55 4.62
CA ALA A 103 -20.83 -2.59 3.63
C ALA A 103 -21.71 -1.52 4.29
N THR A 104 -21.41 -0.25 4.01
CA THR A 104 -22.21 0.90 4.46
C THR A 104 -22.32 1.90 3.32
N ASP A 105 -23.36 2.74 3.35
CA ASP A 105 -23.51 3.82 2.36
C ASP A 105 -22.34 4.82 2.37
N GLU A 106 -21.66 4.95 3.51
CA GLU A 106 -20.51 5.85 3.68
C GLU A 106 -19.20 5.27 3.11
N VAL A 107 -19.03 3.95 3.15
CA VAL A 107 -17.80 3.28 2.73
C VAL A 107 -17.75 3.06 1.22
N GLY A 108 -18.94 2.95 0.58
CA GLY A 108 -19.03 2.50 -0.81
C GLY A 108 -18.63 1.02 -0.96
N ASN A 109 -18.42 0.59 -2.20
CA ASN A 109 -18.07 -0.80 -2.50
C ASN A 109 -16.56 -1.03 -2.65
N ASP A 110 -15.76 0.02 -2.83
CA ASP A 110 -14.30 -0.07 -2.99
C ASP A 110 -13.58 0.20 -1.68
N ILE A 111 -13.17 -0.87 -1.03
CA ILE A 111 -12.36 -0.84 0.20
C ILE A 111 -10.90 -1.21 -0.07
N SER A 112 -10.48 -1.25 -1.33
CA SER A 112 -9.14 -1.67 -1.73
C SER A 112 -8.03 -0.74 -1.24
N GLY A 113 -8.34 0.56 -1.11
CA GLY A 113 -7.32 1.59 -0.88
C GLY A 113 -6.42 1.82 -2.08
N ASP A 114 -6.79 1.28 -3.23
CA ASP A 114 -6.12 1.51 -4.50
C ASP A 114 -6.96 2.48 -5.35
N TYR A 115 -6.44 3.67 -5.54
CA TYR A 115 -7.10 4.79 -6.24
C TYR A 115 -6.60 4.98 -7.67
N ASN A 116 -5.86 4.00 -8.20
CA ASN A 116 -5.46 4.04 -9.60
C ASN A 116 -6.68 3.83 -10.51
N ASP A 117 -6.61 4.45 -11.68
CA ASP A 117 -7.63 4.30 -12.72
C ASP A 117 -7.25 3.13 -13.65
N TYR A 118 -8.11 2.15 -13.71
CA TYR A 118 -7.92 0.92 -14.49
C TYR A 118 -9.08 0.72 -15.46
N GLY A 119 -8.80 0.02 -16.56
CA GLY A 119 -9.86 -0.57 -17.37
C GLY A 119 -10.60 -1.67 -16.61
N GLU A 120 -11.92 -1.75 -16.80
CA GLU A 120 -12.72 -2.83 -16.23
C GLU A 120 -12.77 -4.02 -17.18
N TYR A 121 -12.62 -5.22 -16.63
CA TYR A 121 -12.91 -6.47 -17.33
C TYR A 121 -14.34 -6.90 -17.00
N ALA A 122 -14.93 -7.72 -17.89
CA ALA A 122 -16.29 -8.21 -17.67
C ALA A 122 -16.42 -8.86 -16.29
N ALA A 123 -17.51 -8.52 -15.59
CA ALA A 123 -17.81 -9.09 -14.28
C ALA A 123 -17.89 -10.62 -14.37
N ILE A 124 -17.12 -11.30 -13.54
CA ILE A 124 -17.14 -12.76 -13.45
C ILE A 124 -17.95 -13.11 -12.20
N ALA A 125 -18.90 -14.05 -12.35
CA ALA A 125 -19.60 -14.58 -11.18
C ALA A 125 -18.58 -15.43 -10.38
N ALA A 126 -18.17 -14.91 -9.24
CA ALA A 126 -17.33 -15.60 -8.27
C ALA A 126 -17.81 -15.28 -6.86
N ALA A 127 -17.44 -16.06 -5.89
CA ALA A 127 -17.78 -15.86 -4.48
C ALA A 127 -19.28 -15.86 -4.16
N GLY A 128 -19.97 -16.98 -4.43
CA GLY A 128 -21.38 -17.19 -4.08
C GLY A 128 -22.34 -16.92 -5.24
N GLU A 129 -23.51 -17.55 -5.19
CA GLU A 129 -24.47 -17.59 -6.31
C GLU A 129 -25.05 -16.22 -6.72
N ASN A 130 -24.78 -15.14 -5.96
CA ASN A 130 -25.39 -13.82 -6.15
C ASN A 130 -24.40 -12.65 -6.16
N ALA A 131 -23.08 -12.90 -6.19
CA ALA A 131 -22.09 -11.84 -6.21
C ALA A 131 -21.61 -11.56 -7.64
N SER A 132 -21.54 -10.28 -8.00
CA SER A 132 -20.88 -9.82 -9.22
C SER A 132 -19.54 -9.18 -8.83
N VAL A 133 -18.45 -9.73 -9.30
CA VAL A 133 -17.11 -9.21 -9.05
C VAL A 133 -16.69 -8.31 -10.20
N THR A 134 -16.31 -7.08 -9.91
CA THR A 134 -15.65 -6.18 -10.86
C THR A 134 -14.15 -6.39 -10.77
N ILE A 135 -13.54 -6.86 -11.85
CA ILE A 135 -12.09 -7.00 -11.96
C ILE A 135 -11.57 -5.86 -12.81
N SER A 136 -10.54 -5.17 -12.35
CA SER A 136 -9.94 -4.01 -13.00
C SER A 136 -8.45 -4.17 -13.17
N GLY A 137 -7.92 -3.66 -14.27
CA GLY A 137 -6.50 -3.72 -14.60
C GLY A 137 -6.22 -3.24 -16.01
N ASN A 138 -5.06 -3.56 -16.55
CA ASN A 138 -4.64 -3.13 -17.88
C ASN A 138 -3.91 -4.26 -18.62
N GLY A 139 -4.06 -4.32 -19.95
CA GLY A 139 -3.28 -5.21 -20.80
C GLY A 139 -3.49 -6.71 -20.55
N GLY A 140 -4.67 -7.12 -20.08
CA GLY A 140 -4.97 -8.52 -19.75
C GLY A 140 -4.52 -8.93 -18.35
N MET A 141 -3.95 -8.01 -17.57
CA MET A 141 -3.52 -8.21 -16.19
C MET A 141 -4.46 -7.51 -15.24
N ALA A 142 -4.82 -8.14 -14.14
CA ALA A 142 -5.69 -7.63 -13.09
C ALA A 142 -4.86 -7.08 -11.91
N SER A 143 -5.18 -5.87 -11.49
CA SER A 143 -4.60 -5.23 -10.30
C SER A 143 -5.56 -5.22 -9.13
N LYS A 144 -6.88 -5.21 -9.40
CA LYS A 144 -7.92 -5.05 -8.39
C LYS A 144 -9.14 -5.89 -8.72
N ALA A 145 -9.76 -6.46 -7.71
CA ALA A 145 -11.11 -7.03 -7.76
C ALA A 145 -11.92 -6.49 -6.59
N ILE A 146 -13.19 -6.11 -6.82
CA ILE A 146 -14.11 -5.63 -5.79
C ILE A 146 -15.49 -6.25 -5.95
N TRP A 147 -16.14 -6.55 -4.84
CA TRP A 147 -17.53 -7.03 -4.83
C TRP A 147 -18.20 -6.79 -3.48
N THR A 148 -19.51 -6.95 -3.48
CA THR A 148 -20.30 -6.89 -2.27
C THR A 148 -21.23 -8.10 -2.23
N VAL A 149 -21.27 -8.79 -1.10
CA VAL A 149 -22.16 -9.93 -0.86
C VAL A 149 -22.51 -10.02 0.63
N ASP A 150 -23.73 -10.40 0.95
CA ASP A 150 -24.22 -10.63 2.32
C ASP A 150 -23.96 -9.46 3.30
N GLY A 151 -24.03 -8.23 2.80
CA GLY A 151 -23.82 -7.02 3.60
C GLY A 151 -22.35 -6.70 3.90
N TYR A 152 -21.42 -7.34 3.21
CA TYR A 152 -19.99 -7.05 3.30
C TYR A 152 -19.41 -6.62 1.95
N ALA A 153 -18.50 -5.65 1.99
CA ALA A 153 -17.65 -5.28 0.88
C ALA A 153 -16.33 -6.06 0.98
N TYR A 154 -15.83 -6.47 -0.17
CA TYR A 154 -14.58 -7.20 -0.34
C TYR A 154 -13.72 -6.53 -1.39
N SER A 155 -12.42 -6.65 -1.24
CA SER A 155 -11.46 -6.32 -2.29
C SER A 155 -10.25 -7.24 -2.28
N ILE A 156 -9.68 -7.44 -3.47
CA ILE A 156 -8.35 -7.99 -3.66
C ILE A 156 -7.55 -6.95 -4.43
N THR A 157 -6.31 -6.69 -4.02
CA THR A 157 -5.33 -5.97 -4.83
C THR A 157 -4.09 -6.83 -5.01
N ALA A 158 -3.47 -6.77 -6.17
CA ALA A 158 -2.25 -7.48 -6.49
C ALA A 158 -1.21 -6.55 -7.10
N GLU A 159 -0.03 -6.53 -6.51
CA GLU A 159 1.15 -5.84 -7.02
C GLU A 159 2.33 -6.83 -7.01
N PRO A 160 2.96 -7.09 -8.18
CA PRO A 160 2.53 -6.69 -9.52
C PRO A 160 1.16 -7.30 -9.89
N ALA A 161 0.51 -6.70 -10.91
CA ALA A 161 -0.73 -7.22 -11.45
C ALA A 161 -0.60 -8.69 -11.87
N VAL A 162 -1.66 -9.46 -11.66
CA VAL A 162 -1.74 -10.89 -11.99
C VAL A 162 -2.61 -11.14 -13.22
N ASP A 163 -2.56 -12.35 -13.79
CA ASP A 163 -3.48 -12.72 -14.87
C ASP A 163 -4.95 -12.60 -14.40
N VAL A 164 -5.83 -12.15 -15.31
CA VAL A 164 -7.28 -11.97 -14.99
C VAL A 164 -7.91 -13.27 -14.51
N THR A 165 -7.50 -14.42 -15.08
CA THR A 165 -8.01 -15.74 -14.65
C THR A 165 -7.55 -16.07 -13.24
N ALA A 166 -6.28 -15.79 -12.91
CA ALA A 166 -5.75 -16.01 -11.57
C ALA A 166 -6.46 -15.12 -10.53
N MET A 167 -6.77 -13.87 -10.89
CA MET A 167 -7.58 -12.99 -10.01
C MET A 167 -8.99 -13.55 -9.81
N ALA A 168 -9.64 -14.04 -10.86
CA ALA A 168 -10.96 -14.65 -10.79
C ALA A 168 -10.96 -15.92 -9.91
N ASP A 169 -9.96 -16.79 -10.10
CA ASP A 169 -9.79 -18.00 -9.30
C ASP A 169 -9.55 -17.69 -7.82
N LEU A 170 -8.83 -16.59 -7.55
CA LEU A 170 -8.61 -16.13 -6.18
C LEU A 170 -9.91 -15.61 -5.56
N THR A 171 -10.72 -14.82 -6.30
CA THR A 171 -12.02 -14.34 -5.78
C THR A 171 -12.95 -15.47 -5.41
N ALA A 172 -12.93 -16.59 -6.16
CA ALA A 172 -13.77 -17.76 -5.90
C ALA A 172 -13.41 -18.49 -4.58
N GLN A 173 -12.26 -18.24 -4.01
CA GLN A 173 -11.78 -18.84 -2.76
C GLN A 173 -12.04 -17.98 -1.52
N ILE A 174 -12.58 -16.77 -1.71
CA ILE A 174 -12.83 -15.80 -0.64
C ILE A 174 -14.30 -15.82 -0.24
N ASN A 175 -14.54 -15.87 1.10
CA ASN A 175 -15.91 -15.77 1.66
C ASN A 175 -15.94 -15.18 3.08
#